data_04414fab08e1aa6d62ca93486c59e031
#
_entry.id   04414fab08e1aa6d62ca93486c59e031
#
_cell.length_a   1.000
_cell.length_b   1.000
_cell.length_c   1.000
_cell.angle_alpha   90.00
_cell.angle_beta   90.00
_cell.angle_gamma   90.00
#
_symmetry.space_group_name_H-M   'P 1'
#
loop_
_entity.id
_entity.type
_entity.pdbx_description
1 polymer ?
#
loop_
_entity_poly.entity_id
_entity_poly.type
_entity_poly.pdbx_seq_one_letter_code
_entity_poly.pdbx_strand_id
1 'polypeptide(L)'
;GQRTYGKGSVQQVLPLSSTDGLKITMARYYTPSDVNIDKIGIPPDREILFPVLSEEGEKQYLELYKSTEISDFVGGRTNLSEKQISDFAKSLKKKYSEIDEASLRKLVRNEANKTKGTMLYDLDYDIQLNEAISILQNENFTTLIKNTKTLKELQDEAVLEEEKK
;
A
#
# COMPACT_ATOMS: atom_id res chain seq x y z
N GLY A 1 -3.83 -8.17 -2.85
CA GLY A 1 -2.62 -7.34 -2.84
C GLY A 1 -2.47 -6.49 -4.09
N GLN A 2 -1.31 -5.94 -4.30
CA GLN A 2 -0.96 -5.24 -5.54
C GLN A 2 0.38 -5.76 -6.05
N ARG A 3 0.67 -5.53 -7.33
CA ARG A 3 1.93 -5.95 -7.96
C ARG A 3 3.13 -5.43 -7.18
N THR A 4 4.12 -6.29 -6.93
CA THR A 4 5.34 -5.89 -6.23
C THR A 4 6.20 -4.96 -7.09
N TYR A 5 7.06 -4.18 -6.45
CA TYR A 5 7.92 -3.19 -7.12
C TYR A 5 8.87 -3.79 -8.18
N GLY A 6 9.24 -5.07 -8.06
CA GLY A 6 10.11 -5.73 -9.03
C GLY A 6 11.60 -5.37 -8.89
N LYS A 7 12.10 -5.20 -7.68
CA LYS A 7 13.56 -5.13 -7.50
C LYS A 7 14.15 -6.53 -7.50
N GLY A 8 14.57 -6.98 -8.68
CA GLY A 8 15.16 -8.28 -8.92
C GLY A 8 16.65 -8.24 -9.26
N SER A 9 17.35 -7.13 -8.97
CA SER A 9 18.78 -6.99 -9.27
C SER A 9 19.63 -6.90 -8.03
N VAL A 10 20.79 -7.55 -8.03
CA VAL A 10 21.87 -7.42 -7.05
C VAL A 10 22.85 -6.37 -7.55
N GLN A 11 23.06 -5.35 -6.76
CA GLN A 11 23.96 -4.24 -7.12
C GLN A 11 25.09 -4.12 -6.10
N GLN A 12 26.29 -3.82 -6.59
CA GLN A 12 27.46 -3.53 -5.78
C GLN A 12 27.92 -2.10 -6.04
N VAL A 13 28.32 -1.41 -5.00
CA VAL A 13 28.99 -0.10 -5.11
C VAL A 13 30.49 -0.34 -4.97
N LEU A 14 31.25 0.02 -6.01
CA LEU A 14 32.70 -0.02 -6.03
C LEU A 14 33.21 1.39 -5.78
N PRO A 15 33.93 1.65 -4.68
CA PRO A 15 34.53 2.96 -4.44
C PRO A 15 35.62 3.23 -5.48
N LEU A 16 35.57 4.40 -6.13
CA LEU A 16 36.58 4.86 -7.09
C LEU A 16 37.52 5.87 -6.45
N SER A 17 37.03 6.63 -5.49
CA SER A 17 37.80 7.60 -4.68
C SER A 17 37.21 7.69 -3.29
N SER A 18 37.67 8.63 -2.47
CA SER A 18 37.07 8.92 -1.17
C SER A 18 35.67 9.51 -1.23
N THR A 19 35.26 10.05 -2.39
CA THR A 19 33.98 10.73 -2.61
C THR A 19 33.11 10.08 -3.67
N ASP A 20 33.71 9.27 -4.57
CA ASP A 20 33.04 8.73 -5.74
C ASP A 20 32.92 7.21 -5.69
N GLY A 21 31.82 6.69 -6.21
CA GLY A 21 31.57 5.25 -6.31
C GLY A 21 30.82 4.89 -7.57
N LEU A 22 31.12 3.71 -8.13
CA LEU A 22 30.43 3.13 -9.26
C LEU A 22 29.46 2.06 -8.78
N LYS A 23 28.17 2.22 -9.10
CA LYS A 23 27.13 1.24 -8.80
C LYS A 23 26.91 0.33 -10.01
N ILE A 24 27.24 -0.95 -9.87
CA ILE A 24 27.15 -1.94 -10.93
C ILE A 24 26.16 -3.02 -10.57
N THR A 25 25.32 -3.44 -11.53
CA THR A 25 24.46 -4.62 -11.40
C THR A 25 25.30 -5.87 -11.66
N MET A 26 25.41 -6.73 -10.66
CA MET A 26 26.23 -7.95 -10.69
C MET A 26 25.42 -9.20 -11.06
N ALA A 27 24.16 -9.27 -10.62
CA ALA A 27 23.30 -10.43 -10.82
C ALA A 27 21.83 -10.05 -10.83
N ARG A 28 20.97 -10.97 -11.27
CA ARG A 28 19.51 -10.86 -11.21
C ARG A 28 18.93 -12.05 -10.46
N TYR A 29 17.83 -11.81 -9.74
CA TYR A 29 17.06 -12.86 -9.10
C TYR A 29 16.10 -13.49 -10.10
N TYR A 30 15.99 -14.80 -10.02
CA TYR A 30 14.97 -15.59 -10.71
C TYR A 30 14.16 -16.36 -9.67
N THR A 31 12.88 -16.53 -9.94
CA THR A 31 12.03 -17.39 -9.12
C THR A 31 12.41 -18.86 -9.29
N PRO A 32 11.94 -19.78 -8.42
CA PRO A 32 12.11 -21.22 -8.63
C PRO A 32 11.56 -21.73 -9.97
N SER A 33 10.63 -21.00 -10.59
CA SER A 33 10.10 -21.27 -11.94
C SER A 33 10.88 -20.59 -13.06
N ASP A 34 12.11 -20.12 -12.77
CA ASP A 34 13.03 -19.49 -13.72
C ASP A 34 12.49 -18.19 -14.38
N VAL A 35 11.64 -17.46 -13.66
CA VAL A 35 11.09 -16.19 -14.15
C VAL A 35 11.83 -15.01 -13.54
N ASN A 36 12.30 -14.09 -14.41
CA ASN A 36 12.92 -12.84 -13.99
C ASN A 36 11.85 -11.87 -13.45
N ILE A 37 12.08 -11.33 -12.25
CA ILE A 37 11.19 -10.37 -11.60
C ILE A 37 11.68 -8.92 -11.68
N ASP A 38 12.89 -8.70 -12.22
CA ASP A 38 13.52 -7.38 -12.27
C ASP A 38 12.71 -6.42 -13.15
N LYS A 39 12.26 -5.30 -12.59
CA LYS A 39 11.38 -4.29 -13.20
C LYS A 39 9.96 -4.76 -13.56
N ILE A 40 9.65 -6.03 -13.38
CA ILE A 40 8.34 -6.62 -13.72
C ILE A 40 7.49 -6.78 -12.47
N GLY A 41 8.11 -7.22 -11.38
CA GLY A 41 7.41 -7.54 -10.14
C GLY A 41 6.61 -8.84 -10.22
N ILE A 42 5.94 -9.14 -9.13
CA ILE A 42 5.05 -10.30 -8.99
C ILE A 42 3.62 -9.76 -8.82
N PRO A 43 2.70 -10.07 -9.73
CA PRO A 43 1.30 -9.71 -9.58
C PRO A 43 0.64 -10.57 -8.51
N PRO A 44 -0.37 -10.09 -7.78
CA PRO A 44 -1.17 -10.92 -6.89
C PRO A 44 -2.22 -11.70 -7.69
N ASP A 45 -2.69 -12.82 -7.17
CA ASP A 45 -3.83 -13.56 -7.73
C ASP A 45 -5.15 -12.80 -7.57
N ARG A 46 -5.25 -11.99 -6.52
CA ARG A 46 -6.37 -11.07 -6.26
C ARG A 46 -5.84 -9.66 -6.08
N GLU A 47 -6.10 -8.80 -7.07
CA GLU A 47 -5.65 -7.42 -7.01
C GLU A 47 -6.58 -6.58 -6.13
N ILE A 48 -6.00 -5.94 -5.11
CA ILE A 48 -6.65 -4.99 -4.21
C ILE A 48 -5.75 -3.77 -4.11
N LEU A 49 -6.10 -2.73 -4.83
CA LEU A 49 -5.34 -1.48 -4.87
C LEU A 49 -5.73 -0.58 -3.70
N PHE A 50 -4.76 0.05 -3.07
CA PHE A 50 -5.04 1.14 -2.16
C PHE A 50 -5.57 2.35 -2.95
N PRO A 51 -6.49 3.14 -2.36
CA PRO A 51 -6.94 4.37 -2.97
C PRO A 51 -5.75 5.29 -3.30
N VAL A 52 -5.72 5.80 -4.54
CA VAL A 52 -4.72 6.78 -4.98
C VAL A 52 -5.41 8.14 -4.98
N LEU A 53 -4.76 9.12 -4.36
CA LEU A 53 -5.26 10.48 -4.37
C LEU A 53 -5.08 11.12 -5.75
N SER A 54 -6.02 11.97 -6.16
CA SER A 54 -5.84 12.87 -7.29
C SER A 54 -4.75 13.91 -6.99
N GLU A 55 -4.24 14.62 -8.00
CA GLU A 55 -3.30 15.71 -7.77
C GLU A 55 -3.83 16.76 -6.78
N GLU A 56 -5.12 17.07 -6.87
CA GLU A 56 -5.77 17.98 -5.94
C GLU A 56 -5.92 17.34 -4.55
N GLY A 57 -6.21 16.05 -4.48
CA GLY A 57 -6.23 15.27 -3.23
C GLY A 57 -4.87 15.25 -2.53
N GLU A 58 -3.78 15.13 -3.29
CA GLU A 58 -2.42 15.21 -2.73
C GLU A 58 -2.12 16.60 -2.15
N LYS A 59 -2.54 17.68 -2.82
CA LYS A 59 -2.39 19.05 -2.29
C LYS A 59 -3.18 19.22 -1.01
N GLN A 60 -4.44 18.78 -0.99
CA GLN A 60 -5.28 18.82 0.20
C GLN A 60 -4.70 17.98 1.35
N TYR A 61 -4.14 16.81 1.03
CA TYR A 61 -3.47 15.96 2.01
C TYR A 61 -2.25 16.66 2.64
N LEU A 62 -1.42 17.31 1.82
CA LEU A 62 -0.27 18.06 2.29
C LEU A 62 -0.68 19.29 3.12
N GLU A 63 -1.77 19.97 2.75
CA GLU A 63 -2.34 21.06 3.54
C GLU A 63 -2.79 20.57 4.91
N LEU A 64 -3.60 19.49 4.94
CA LEU A 64 -4.06 18.88 6.18
C LEU A 64 -2.89 18.40 7.05
N TYR A 65 -1.89 17.76 6.44
CA TYR A 65 -0.70 17.27 7.16
C TYR A 65 0.12 18.40 7.81
N LYS A 66 0.21 19.56 7.14
CA LYS A 66 0.89 20.76 7.67
C LYS A 66 0.04 21.52 8.67
N SER A 67 -1.28 21.30 8.70
CA SER A 67 -2.16 21.94 9.65
C SER A 67 -2.06 21.30 11.03
N THR A 68 -2.55 21.97 12.05
CA THR A 68 -2.66 21.43 13.41
C THR A 68 -4.05 20.86 13.69
N GLU A 69 -4.96 20.86 12.72
CA GLU A 69 -6.38 20.54 12.91
C GLU A 69 -6.63 19.17 13.56
N ILE A 70 -5.89 18.14 13.11
CA ILE A 70 -6.03 16.80 13.68
C ILE A 70 -5.41 16.74 15.08
N SER A 71 -4.22 17.28 15.26
CA SER A 71 -3.53 17.28 16.56
C SER A 71 -4.29 18.09 17.61
N ASP A 72 -4.87 19.22 17.23
CA ASP A 72 -5.69 20.06 18.10
C ASP A 72 -7.00 19.33 18.48
N PHE A 73 -7.65 18.69 17.51
CA PHE A 73 -8.83 17.86 17.80
C PHE A 73 -8.49 16.70 18.74
N VAL A 74 -7.39 15.99 18.50
CA VAL A 74 -6.98 14.89 19.36
C VAL A 74 -6.56 15.41 20.75
N GLY A 75 -5.82 16.51 20.83
CA GLY A 75 -5.48 17.22 22.07
C GLY A 75 -4.88 16.30 23.15
N GLY A 76 -4.11 15.27 22.76
CA GLY A 76 -3.56 14.28 23.68
C GLY A 76 -4.58 13.24 24.21
N ARG A 77 -5.83 13.25 23.74
CA ARG A 77 -6.83 12.25 24.11
C ARG A 77 -6.53 10.90 23.48
N THR A 78 -6.36 9.88 24.31
CA THR A 78 -6.05 8.51 23.87
C THR A 78 -7.28 7.61 23.74
N ASN A 79 -8.47 8.07 24.16
CA ASN A 79 -9.70 7.29 24.24
C ASN A 79 -10.82 7.91 23.40
N LEU A 80 -10.52 8.37 22.17
CA LEU A 80 -11.54 8.80 21.23
C LEU A 80 -12.37 7.59 20.79
N SER A 81 -13.70 7.72 20.84
CA SER A 81 -14.60 6.71 20.30
C SER A 81 -14.60 6.77 18.75
N GLU A 82 -14.92 5.65 18.10
CA GLU A 82 -15.04 5.60 16.63
C GLU A 82 -16.08 6.60 16.11
N LYS A 83 -17.14 6.87 16.89
CA LYS A 83 -18.10 7.90 16.55
C LYS A 83 -17.48 9.29 16.52
N GLN A 84 -16.68 9.65 17.51
CA GLN A 84 -16.01 10.95 17.56
C GLN A 84 -15.01 11.11 16.40
N ILE A 85 -14.27 10.05 16.09
CA ILE A 85 -13.34 10.00 14.94
C ILE A 85 -14.11 10.19 13.63
N SER A 86 -15.20 9.45 13.43
CA SER A 86 -16.03 9.54 12.24
C SER A 86 -16.67 10.91 12.07
N ASP A 87 -17.24 11.48 13.13
CA ASP A 87 -17.91 12.80 13.09
C ASP A 87 -16.88 13.90 12.74
N PHE A 88 -15.67 13.81 13.29
CA PHE A 88 -14.61 14.76 12.96
C PHE A 88 -14.10 14.56 11.54
N ALA A 89 -13.90 13.31 11.06
CA ALA A 89 -13.52 13.03 9.67
C ALA A 89 -14.55 13.58 8.68
N LYS A 90 -15.84 13.47 8.99
CA LYS A 90 -16.91 14.09 8.17
C LYS A 90 -16.82 15.61 8.14
N SER A 91 -16.40 16.24 9.22
CA SER A 91 -16.16 17.69 9.23
C SER A 91 -14.96 18.08 8.37
N LEU A 92 -13.88 17.30 8.43
CA LEU A 92 -12.71 17.49 7.57
C LEU A 92 -13.05 17.27 6.10
N LYS A 93 -13.90 16.29 5.75
CA LYS A 93 -14.34 16.01 4.38
C LYS A 93 -15.03 17.20 3.72
N LYS A 94 -15.66 18.07 4.47
CA LYS A 94 -16.26 19.31 3.94
C LYS A 94 -15.21 20.30 3.44
N LYS A 95 -14.03 20.31 4.05
CA LYS A 95 -12.90 21.19 3.68
C LYS A 95 -11.96 20.48 2.69
N TYR A 96 -11.69 19.21 2.91
CA TYR A 96 -10.76 18.39 2.14
C TYR A 96 -11.56 17.37 1.30
N SER A 97 -12.30 17.90 0.32
CA SER A 97 -13.30 17.12 -0.44
C SER A 97 -12.71 16.00 -1.30
N GLU A 98 -11.43 16.11 -1.71
CA GLU A 98 -10.76 15.14 -2.55
C GLU A 98 -10.17 13.95 -1.78
N ILE A 99 -10.11 14.04 -0.44
CA ILE A 99 -9.65 12.94 0.40
C ILE A 99 -10.87 12.13 0.83
N ASP A 100 -10.86 10.81 0.65
CA ASP A 100 -11.95 9.95 1.09
C ASP A 100 -12.09 9.91 2.62
N GLU A 101 -13.32 9.64 3.10
CA GLU A 101 -13.63 9.67 4.54
C GLU A 101 -12.83 8.60 5.32
N ALA A 102 -12.57 7.43 4.71
CA ALA A 102 -11.82 6.36 5.37
C ALA A 102 -10.37 6.78 5.61
N SER A 103 -9.74 7.43 4.63
CA SER A 103 -8.39 8.01 4.77
C SER A 103 -8.35 9.10 5.85
N LEU A 104 -9.34 9.99 5.90
CA LEU A 104 -9.43 11.01 6.94
C LEU A 104 -9.59 10.38 8.33
N ARG A 105 -10.46 9.37 8.48
CA ARG A 105 -10.62 8.62 9.72
C ARG A 105 -9.31 7.96 10.16
N LYS A 106 -8.60 7.34 9.22
CA LYS A 106 -7.29 6.71 9.47
C LYS A 106 -6.27 7.72 10.00
N LEU A 107 -6.20 8.92 9.42
CA LEU A 107 -5.31 9.98 9.90
C LEU A 107 -5.62 10.41 11.34
N VAL A 108 -6.89 10.64 11.66
CA VAL A 108 -7.33 11.02 13.01
C VAL A 108 -7.03 9.90 14.02
N ARG A 109 -7.30 8.65 13.66
CA ARG A 109 -7.03 7.49 14.50
C ARG A 109 -5.54 7.27 14.73
N ASN A 110 -4.72 7.44 13.70
CA ASN A 110 -3.27 7.33 13.83
C ASN A 110 -2.73 8.37 14.80
N GLU A 111 -3.18 9.61 14.73
CA GLU A 111 -2.78 10.65 15.67
C GLU A 111 -3.24 10.32 17.10
N ALA A 112 -4.49 9.87 17.29
CA ALA A 112 -5.00 9.46 18.60
C ALA A 112 -4.25 8.26 19.21
N ASN A 113 -3.71 7.38 18.37
CA ASN A 113 -2.97 6.18 18.82
C ASN A 113 -1.45 6.37 18.85
N LYS A 114 -0.95 7.53 18.54
CA LYS A 114 0.51 7.83 18.43
C LYS A 114 1.31 7.42 19.67
N THR A 115 0.68 7.51 20.85
CA THR A 115 1.30 7.15 22.14
C THR A 115 1.05 5.70 22.56
N LYS A 116 0.13 4.97 21.87
CA LYS A 116 -0.25 3.60 22.25
C LYS A 116 0.65 2.52 21.65
N GLY A 117 1.61 2.90 20.80
CA GLY A 117 2.43 1.96 20.02
C GLY A 117 1.73 1.50 18.73
N THR A 118 2.49 0.85 17.87
CA THR A 118 2.01 0.37 16.58
C THR A 118 1.08 -0.83 16.76
N MET A 119 -0.10 -0.76 16.21
CA MET A 119 -1.01 -1.92 16.15
C MET A 119 -0.40 -3.00 15.23
N LEU A 120 -0.50 -4.25 15.63
CA LEU A 120 0.00 -5.37 14.84
C LEU A 120 -0.78 -5.56 13.54
N TYR A 121 -2.09 -5.27 13.57
CA TYR A 121 -2.99 -5.33 12.41
C TYR A 121 -4.11 -4.29 12.57
N ASP A 122 -4.68 -3.88 11.44
CA ASP A 122 -5.72 -2.86 11.39
C ASP A 122 -6.93 -3.34 10.55
N LEU A 123 -7.86 -4.01 11.22
CA LEU A 123 -9.05 -4.57 10.56
C LEU A 123 -10.05 -3.50 10.07
N ASP A 124 -9.92 -2.26 10.54
CA ASP A 124 -10.85 -1.20 10.15
C ASP A 124 -10.42 -0.53 8.82
N TYR A 125 -9.12 -0.52 8.52
CA TYR A 125 -8.58 0.26 7.39
C TYR A 125 -7.65 -0.53 6.46
N ASP A 126 -7.26 -1.76 6.82
CA ASP A 126 -6.46 -2.61 5.94
C ASP A 126 -7.36 -3.42 5.01
N ILE A 127 -7.65 -2.82 3.84
CA ILE A 127 -8.52 -3.43 2.83
C ILE A 127 -7.93 -4.73 2.27
N GLN A 128 -6.60 -4.86 2.23
CA GLN A 128 -5.94 -6.08 1.74
C GLN A 128 -6.05 -7.21 2.77
N LEU A 129 -5.86 -6.91 4.04
CA LEU A 129 -6.04 -7.87 5.13
C LEU A 129 -7.51 -8.33 5.21
N ASN A 130 -8.46 -7.41 5.11
CA ASN A 130 -9.89 -7.74 5.13
C ASN A 130 -10.29 -8.66 3.98
N GLU A 131 -9.79 -8.38 2.77
CA GLU A 131 -10.03 -9.27 1.62
C GLU A 131 -9.39 -10.65 1.82
N ALA A 132 -8.17 -10.72 2.35
CA ALA A 132 -7.52 -11.99 2.66
C ALA A 132 -8.32 -12.82 3.67
N ILE A 133 -8.86 -12.17 4.72
CA ILE A 133 -9.74 -12.83 5.70
C ILE A 133 -11.02 -13.32 5.03
N SER A 134 -11.64 -12.50 4.18
CA SER A 134 -12.86 -12.85 3.45
C SER A 134 -12.64 -14.07 2.55
N ILE A 135 -11.54 -14.12 1.82
CA ILE A 135 -11.18 -15.26 0.98
C ILE A 135 -11.05 -16.54 1.83
N LEU A 136 -10.32 -16.47 2.94
CA LEU A 136 -10.11 -17.64 3.82
C LEU A 136 -11.40 -18.14 4.47
N GLN A 137 -12.36 -17.24 4.73
CA GLN A 137 -13.64 -17.60 5.37
C GLN A 137 -14.68 -18.12 4.38
N ASN A 138 -14.70 -17.59 3.16
CA ASN A 138 -15.82 -17.74 2.24
C ASN A 138 -15.47 -18.58 0.98
N GLU A 139 -14.17 -18.76 0.67
CA GLU A 139 -13.73 -19.48 -0.52
C GLU A 139 -13.09 -20.82 -0.16
N ASN A 140 -13.19 -21.80 -1.08
CA ASN A 140 -12.47 -23.06 -0.92
C ASN A 140 -11.00 -22.85 -1.29
N PHE A 141 -10.15 -22.72 -0.28
CA PHE A 141 -8.74 -22.42 -0.46
C PHE A 141 -7.99 -23.46 -1.31
N THR A 142 -8.35 -24.77 -1.19
CA THR A 142 -7.73 -25.82 -2.02
C THR A 142 -8.08 -25.66 -3.50
N THR A 143 -9.30 -25.26 -3.81
CA THR A 143 -9.73 -24.99 -5.18
C THR A 143 -9.08 -23.72 -5.70
N LEU A 144 -8.98 -22.69 -4.87
CA LEU A 144 -8.32 -21.43 -5.20
C LEU A 144 -6.86 -21.67 -5.59
N ILE A 145 -6.09 -22.40 -4.78
CA ILE A 145 -4.68 -22.72 -5.09
C ILE A 145 -4.56 -23.50 -6.42
N LYS A 146 -5.46 -24.44 -6.69
CA LYS A 146 -5.43 -25.21 -7.93
C LYS A 146 -5.70 -24.37 -9.18
N ASN A 147 -6.44 -23.29 -9.02
CA ASN A 147 -6.85 -22.39 -10.11
C ASN A 147 -5.94 -21.16 -10.24
N THR A 148 -4.94 -20.99 -9.35
CA THR A 148 -3.98 -19.88 -9.48
C THR A 148 -3.09 -20.09 -10.70
N LYS A 149 -2.82 -19.01 -11.39
CA LYS A 149 -1.90 -18.99 -12.53
C LYS A 149 -0.45 -18.97 -12.03
N THR A 150 0.43 -19.56 -12.78
CA THR A 150 1.85 -19.43 -12.54
C THR A 150 2.31 -17.99 -12.83
N LEU A 151 3.42 -17.58 -12.21
CA LEU A 151 3.99 -16.24 -12.48
C LEU A 151 4.27 -16.03 -13.97
N LYS A 152 4.67 -17.09 -14.69
CA LYS A 152 4.92 -17.03 -16.14
C LYS A 152 3.63 -16.72 -16.91
N GLU A 153 2.54 -17.42 -16.64
CA GLU A 153 1.24 -17.18 -17.28
C GLU A 153 0.75 -15.75 -17.02
N LEU A 154 0.90 -15.24 -15.79
CA LEU A 154 0.54 -13.86 -15.45
C LEU A 154 1.41 -12.82 -16.16
N GLN A 155 2.68 -13.10 -16.39
CA GLN A 155 3.56 -12.22 -17.14
C GLN A 155 3.24 -12.23 -18.63
N ASP A 156 3.00 -13.39 -19.20
CA ASP A 156 2.65 -13.54 -20.63
C ASP A 156 1.32 -12.81 -20.93
N GLU A 157 0.35 -12.90 -20.02
CA GLU A 157 -0.91 -12.15 -20.13
C GLU A 157 -0.69 -10.62 -20.06
N ALA A 158 0.14 -10.14 -19.13
CA ALA A 158 0.43 -8.72 -19.01
C ALA A 158 1.08 -8.15 -20.27
N VAL A 159 1.99 -8.89 -20.90
CA VAL A 159 2.61 -8.49 -22.19
C VAL A 159 1.57 -8.40 -23.29
N LEU A 160 0.66 -9.38 -23.37
CA LEU A 160 -0.42 -9.37 -24.36
C LEU A 160 -1.43 -8.22 -24.17
N GLU A 161 -1.63 -7.75 -22.95
CA GLU A 161 -2.47 -6.60 -22.66
C GLU A 161 -1.80 -5.28 -23.03
N GLU A 162 -0.49 -5.17 -22.87
CA GLU A 162 0.27 -3.98 -23.27
C GLU A 162 0.34 -3.84 -24.79
N GLU A 163 0.44 -4.94 -25.53
CA GLU A 163 0.47 -4.93 -27.01
C GLU A 163 -0.89 -4.55 -27.64
N LYS A 164 -1.98 -4.58 -26.87
CA LYS A 164 -3.32 -4.23 -27.33
C LYS A 164 -3.70 -2.77 -27.08
N LYS A 165 -2.86 -2.01 -26.40
CA LYS A 165 -3.03 -0.58 -26.08
C LYS A 165 -2.25 0.29 -27.05
#